data_85396b5857a3ef82cb65fc153b8ab3e4
#
_entry.id   85396b5857a3ef82cb65fc153b8ab3e4
#
_cell.length_a   1.000
_cell.length_b   1.000
_cell.length_c   1.000
_cell.angle_alpha   90.00
_cell.angle_beta   90.00
_cell.angle_gamma   90.00
#
_symmetry.space_group_name_H-M   'P 1'
#
loop_
_entity.id
_entity.type
_entity.pdbx_description
1 polymer ?
#
loop_
_entity_poly.entity_id
_entity_poly.type
_entity_poly.pdbx_seq_one_letter_code
_entity_poly.pdbx_strand_id
1 'polypeptide(L)'
;MKLHIVDILIICAYLMVIVAIGLFLKKKAAKNMDSYFLGGKSLPFYMLGLSNASGMFDITGTMLMVYWAFAYGFKSLWIPWLWPVFNQIFLMVYLSVWLRRSNVLTGAEWIKTRFGQGRGATLSHTIVIVFALLSVLGFLSYGFIGIGKFMEIFFPWEVVSQYVPWDIPVQYVPHFYGIFFTAIATFYVMLGGMLSIVWTDVVQFLIMTVAGVVIAIIGMNMVTPEMIREFVPAGWESPFFGWTLDIDWSERMSLLTERMADEPYSLMGVFVMMALLKGIFMSMAGPAPNYDMQKILSCKSPKEAALMSGSVSVILLIPRYLMIMGFALLAIYFFKVDGGLEQMTAVHTDFETILPHLITKYVPVGLAGLLLAGLLSAFMSTFASTVNAAPAYVVNDIYLKYINPRASVRTQIRASYLVSVLVVVISTVMGFFLKDINEIFQWIVGALFGGYIAANVLKWHWWRFNGEGYFWGMTSGVVAAIVMKFTVPDSLVLYFFPVLFGISLVGCIVGTYSAPPADEETLVNFYIRVRPWGWWKPVAAKAVARYPQVTRNRHFKRDMFNVAIGIVWQCCLTIVPMYLVVRGTGGLIASVLLLVVTTVVLKYTWYRPLCREEKEYDELMKRIGMN
;
A
#
# COMPACT_ATOMS: atom_id res chain seq x y z
N MET A 1 17.85 -24.55 9.87
CA MET A 1 18.76 -23.96 10.86
C MET A 1 17.93 -23.50 12.05
N LYS A 2 18.31 -23.83 13.28
CA LYS A 2 17.57 -23.39 14.47
C LYS A 2 17.95 -21.95 14.77
N LEU A 3 16.97 -21.07 14.95
CA LEU A 3 17.22 -19.72 15.47
C LEU A 3 17.98 -19.83 16.81
N HIS A 4 18.95 -18.95 16.99
CA HIS A 4 19.67 -18.86 18.26
C HIS A 4 18.74 -18.31 19.34
N ILE A 5 18.93 -18.71 20.60
CA ILE A 5 18.08 -18.26 21.72
C ILE A 5 18.03 -16.73 21.83
N VAL A 6 19.12 -16.04 21.49
CA VAL A 6 19.19 -14.57 21.48
C VAL A 6 18.21 -13.98 20.47
N ASP A 7 18.08 -14.58 19.27
CA ASP A 7 17.15 -14.12 18.23
C ASP A 7 15.70 -14.28 18.69
N ILE A 8 15.39 -15.43 19.32
CA ILE A 8 14.05 -15.69 19.88
C ILE A 8 13.72 -14.68 20.98
N LEU A 9 14.68 -14.40 21.88
CA LEU A 9 14.49 -13.41 22.95
C LEU A 9 14.24 -12.01 22.41
N ILE A 10 14.92 -11.59 21.34
CA ILE A 10 14.69 -10.30 20.67
C ILE A 10 13.28 -10.23 20.09
N ILE A 11 12.84 -11.29 19.40
CA ILE A 11 11.48 -11.35 18.84
C ILE A 11 10.43 -11.29 19.95
N CYS A 12 10.61 -12.07 21.03
CA CYS A 12 9.70 -12.05 22.17
C CYS A 12 9.67 -10.68 22.87
N ALA A 13 10.83 -10.06 23.07
CA ALA A 13 10.92 -8.71 23.64
C ALA A 13 10.18 -7.68 22.78
N TYR A 14 10.33 -7.75 21.47
CA TYR A 14 9.60 -6.92 20.52
C TYR A 14 8.07 -7.12 20.67
N LEU A 15 7.58 -8.36 20.66
CA LEU A 15 6.15 -8.65 20.82
C LEU A 15 5.60 -8.13 22.15
N MET A 16 6.36 -8.24 23.24
CA MET A 16 5.98 -7.67 24.54
C MET A 16 5.88 -6.13 24.49
N VAL A 17 6.82 -5.46 23.82
CA VAL A 17 6.80 -3.98 23.67
C VAL A 17 5.55 -3.51 22.96
N ILE A 18 5.16 -4.13 21.84
CA ILE A 18 3.95 -3.71 21.10
C ILE A 18 2.66 -3.93 21.91
N VAL A 19 2.54 -5.04 22.60
CA VAL A 19 1.39 -5.29 23.50
C VAL A 19 1.36 -4.25 24.62
N ALA A 20 2.50 -3.92 25.21
CA ALA A 20 2.60 -2.89 26.27
C ALA A 20 2.17 -1.50 25.76
N ILE A 21 2.59 -1.11 24.55
CA ILE A 21 2.14 0.14 23.90
C ILE A 21 0.61 0.14 23.73
N GLY A 22 0.03 -0.96 23.25
CA GLY A 22 -1.42 -1.11 23.11
C GLY A 22 -2.17 -0.93 24.43
N LEU A 23 -1.71 -1.57 25.49
CA LEU A 23 -2.29 -1.46 26.84
C LEU A 23 -2.17 -0.04 27.42
N PHE A 24 -1.03 0.62 27.23
CA PHE A 24 -0.79 1.98 27.71
C PHE A 24 -1.72 3.01 27.03
N LEU A 25 -1.96 2.85 25.73
CA LEU A 25 -2.78 3.79 24.94
C LEU A 25 -4.28 3.49 24.99
N LYS A 26 -4.71 2.35 25.53
CA LYS A 26 -6.10 1.89 25.57
C LYS A 26 -7.10 2.95 26.06
N LYS A 27 -6.79 3.61 27.19
CA LYS A 27 -7.70 4.63 27.78
C LYS A 27 -7.87 5.85 26.87
N LYS A 28 -6.81 6.27 26.17
CA LYS A 28 -6.83 7.43 25.28
C LYS A 28 -7.58 7.10 23.98
N ALA A 29 -7.41 5.90 23.44
CA ALA A 29 -8.10 5.43 22.25
C ALA A 29 -9.61 5.28 22.47
N ALA A 30 -10.02 4.75 23.62
CA ALA A 30 -11.42 4.48 23.94
C ALA A 30 -12.28 5.71 24.28
N LYS A 31 -11.77 6.93 24.08
CA LYS A 31 -12.47 8.17 24.45
C LYS A 31 -13.69 8.44 23.54
N ASN A 32 -13.54 8.28 22.23
CA ASN A 32 -14.60 8.41 21.21
C ASN A 32 -14.18 7.73 19.90
N MET A 33 -15.07 7.69 18.91
CA MET A 33 -14.81 7.08 17.59
C MET A 33 -13.66 7.77 16.84
N ASP A 34 -13.60 9.11 16.84
CA ASP A 34 -12.50 9.87 16.25
C ASP A 34 -11.15 9.51 16.89
N SER A 35 -11.12 9.37 18.22
CA SER A 35 -9.90 8.96 18.93
C SER A 35 -9.50 7.52 18.60
N TYR A 36 -10.47 6.62 18.48
CA TYR A 36 -10.22 5.21 18.19
C TYR A 36 -9.75 4.99 16.74
N PHE A 37 -10.49 5.53 15.75
CA PHE A 37 -10.19 5.28 14.32
C PHE A 37 -9.25 6.29 13.68
N LEU A 38 -9.20 7.54 14.16
CA LEU A 38 -8.41 8.63 13.56
C LEU A 38 -7.39 9.26 14.52
N GLY A 39 -7.17 8.66 15.70
CA GLY A 39 -6.25 9.22 16.69
C GLY A 39 -6.61 10.62 17.18
N GLY A 40 -7.90 11.00 17.07
CA GLY A 40 -8.42 12.32 17.44
C GLY A 40 -7.99 13.43 16.48
N LYS A 41 -7.57 13.12 15.28
CA LYS A 41 -7.06 14.07 14.23
C LYS A 41 -5.96 14.99 14.76
N SER A 42 -5.12 14.49 15.68
CA SER A 42 -4.11 15.27 16.40
C SER A 42 -2.67 14.87 16.09
N LEU A 43 -2.49 13.82 15.26
CA LEU A 43 -1.19 13.26 14.96
C LEU A 43 -0.45 14.13 13.93
N PRO A 44 0.86 14.40 14.12
CA PRO A 44 1.65 15.17 13.17
C PRO A 44 1.95 14.35 11.91
N PHE A 45 2.13 15.05 10.78
CA PHE A 45 2.30 14.43 9.46
C PHE A 45 3.46 13.44 9.39
N TYR A 46 4.58 13.72 10.08
CA TYR A 46 5.76 12.84 10.04
C TYR A 46 5.53 11.50 10.75
N MET A 47 4.75 11.47 11.85
CA MET A 47 4.38 10.21 12.51
C MET A 47 3.42 9.38 11.65
N LEU A 48 2.41 10.03 11.04
CA LEU A 48 1.48 9.37 10.14
C LEU A 48 2.16 8.91 8.85
N GLY A 49 3.10 9.70 8.31
CA GLY A 49 3.91 9.33 7.16
C GLY A 49 4.79 8.11 7.43
N LEU A 50 5.43 8.07 8.59
CA LEU A 50 6.22 6.92 9.03
C LEU A 50 5.35 5.68 9.26
N SER A 51 4.20 5.85 9.91
CA SER A 51 3.23 4.78 10.07
C SER A 51 2.71 4.26 8.72
N ASN A 52 2.48 5.15 7.75
CA ASN A 52 2.04 4.74 6.42
C ASN A 52 3.15 4.01 5.66
N ALA A 53 4.39 4.48 5.75
CA ALA A 53 5.56 3.81 5.19
C ALA A 53 5.77 2.41 5.80
N SER A 54 5.63 2.28 7.13
CA SER A 54 5.69 0.99 7.83
C SER A 54 4.64 0.00 7.32
N GLY A 55 3.39 0.46 7.13
CA GLY A 55 2.30 -0.37 6.61
C GLY A 55 2.47 -0.80 5.15
N MET A 56 3.36 -0.16 4.39
CA MET A 56 3.72 -0.55 3.01
C MET A 56 4.96 -1.46 2.94
N PHE A 57 5.61 -1.69 4.06
CA PHE A 57 6.82 -2.52 4.16
C PHE A 57 6.42 -3.91 4.63
N ASP A 58 5.82 -4.71 3.75
CA ASP A 58 5.36 -6.06 4.07
C ASP A 58 6.42 -7.15 3.78
N ILE A 59 6.31 -8.28 4.46
CA ILE A 59 7.22 -9.43 4.30
C ILE A 59 7.13 -9.97 2.87
N THR A 60 5.93 -10.26 2.42
CA THR A 60 5.68 -10.96 1.15
C THR A 60 6.15 -10.12 -0.04
N GLY A 61 5.82 -8.83 -0.05
CA GLY A 61 6.32 -7.90 -1.06
C GLY A 61 7.83 -7.74 -1.00
N THR A 62 8.45 -7.82 0.19
CA THR A 62 9.91 -7.77 0.33
C THR A 62 10.57 -9.02 -0.24
N MET A 63 10.01 -10.21 -0.01
CA MET A 63 10.48 -11.47 -0.63
C MET A 63 10.46 -11.37 -2.16
N LEU A 64 9.32 -10.96 -2.74
CA LEU A 64 9.18 -10.76 -4.18
C LEU A 64 10.16 -9.72 -4.72
N MET A 65 10.33 -8.59 -4.03
CA MET A 65 11.24 -7.54 -4.49
C MET A 65 12.70 -7.95 -4.43
N VAL A 66 13.12 -8.77 -3.48
CA VAL A 66 14.48 -9.35 -3.43
C VAL A 66 14.69 -10.30 -4.60
N TYR A 67 13.71 -11.16 -4.89
CA TYR A 67 13.73 -12.02 -6.07
C TYR A 67 13.84 -11.19 -7.36
N TRP A 68 12.99 -10.19 -7.54
CA TRP A 68 13.04 -9.33 -8.73
C TRP A 68 14.34 -8.55 -8.84
N ALA A 69 14.88 -8.03 -7.73
CA ALA A 69 16.17 -7.34 -7.74
C ALA A 69 17.33 -8.27 -8.12
N PHE A 70 17.29 -9.53 -7.71
CA PHE A 70 18.25 -10.53 -8.12
C PHE A 70 18.07 -10.91 -9.59
N ALA A 71 16.87 -11.30 -10.02
CA ALA A 71 16.60 -11.81 -11.38
C ALA A 71 16.67 -10.71 -12.44
N TYR A 72 16.09 -9.52 -12.18
CA TYR A 72 15.92 -8.44 -13.17
C TYR A 72 16.83 -7.23 -12.92
N GLY A 73 17.65 -7.24 -11.87
CA GLY A 73 18.56 -6.16 -11.54
C GLY A 73 17.86 -4.81 -11.42
N PHE A 74 18.41 -3.79 -12.07
CA PHE A 74 17.86 -2.43 -12.06
C PHE A 74 16.52 -2.29 -12.78
N LYS A 75 16.18 -3.21 -13.71
CA LYS A 75 14.87 -3.25 -14.34
C LYS A 75 13.75 -3.61 -13.37
N SER A 76 14.09 -4.22 -12.23
CA SER A 76 13.15 -4.47 -11.13
C SER A 76 12.50 -3.19 -10.58
N LEU A 77 13.09 -2.00 -10.85
CA LEU A 77 12.47 -0.71 -10.54
C LEU A 77 11.04 -0.57 -11.11
N TRP A 78 10.80 -1.14 -12.30
CA TRP A 78 9.56 -0.95 -13.05
C TRP A 78 8.47 -1.96 -12.68
N ILE A 79 8.83 -3.12 -12.16
CA ILE A 79 7.88 -4.20 -11.84
C ILE A 79 6.89 -3.79 -10.73
N PRO A 80 7.30 -3.13 -9.63
CA PRO A 80 6.37 -2.66 -8.60
C PRO A 80 5.36 -1.62 -9.08
N TRP A 81 5.48 -1.10 -10.30
CA TRP A 81 4.50 -0.19 -10.90
C TRP A 81 3.17 -0.85 -11.21
N LEU A 82 3.08 -2.17 -11.11
CA LEU A 82 1.81 -2.90 -11.03
C LEU A 82 0.92 -2.42 -9.89
N TRP A 83 1.53 -2.03 -8.76
CA TRP A 83 0.86 -1.34 -7.68
C TRP A 83 0.67 0.14 -8.03
N PRO A 84 -0.24 0.85 -7.36
CA PRO A 84 -0.35 2.31 -7.52
C PRO A 84 0.84 3.03 -6.83
N VAL A 85 2.06 2.75 -7.27
CA VAL A 85 3.30 3.30 -6.67
C VAL A 85 3.31 4.82 -6.71
N PHE A 86 2.69 5.42 -7.74
CA PHE A 86 2.58 6.88 -7.86
C PHE A 86 1.47 7.49 -7.00
N ASN A 87 0.66 6.66 -6.34
CA ASN A 87 -0.45 7.15 -5.52
C ASN A 87 0.01 8.20 -4.50
N GLN A 88 1.17 7.98 -3.85
CA GLN A 88 1.72 8.92 -2.88
C GLN A 88 2.08 10.29 -3.51
N ILE A 89 2.47 10.32 -4.78
CA ILE A 89 2.76 11.57 -5.50
C ILE A 89 1.48 12.34 -5.82
N PHE A 90 0.44 11.67 -6.33
CA PHE A 90 -0.86 12.29 -6.58
C PHE A 90 -1.52 12.78 -5.29
N LEU A 91 -1.41 11.99 -4.21
CA LEU A 91 -1.85 12.37 -2.88
C LEU A 91 -1.08 13.58 -2.37
N MET A 92 0.25 13.59 -2.48
CA MET A 92 1.11 14.72 -2.11
C MET A 92 0.69 15.99 -2.84
N VAL A 93 0.48 15.93 -4.15
CA VAL A 93 0.27 17.12 -4.96
C VAL A 93 -1.11 17.74 -4.74
N TYR A 94 -2.20 16.94 -4.68
CA TYR A 94 -3.55 17.52 -4.58
C TYR A 94 -4.60 16.65 -3.89
N LEU A 95 -4.59 15.31 -4.04
CA LEU A 95 -5.70 14.46 -3.60
C LEU A 95 -5.84 14.38 -2.08
N SER A 96 -4.74 14.36 -1.31
CA SER A 96 -4.82 14.35 0.15
C SER A 96 -5.41 15.65 0.69
N VAL A 97 -5.10 16.80 0.05
CA VAL A 97 -5.70 18.10 0.37
C VAL A 97 -7.22 18.04 0.14
N TRP A 98 -7.65 17.55 -1.03
CA TRP A 98 -9.07 17.44 -1.37
C TRP A 98 -9.82 16.51 -0.43
N LEU A 99 -9.23 15.35 -0.14
CA LEU A 99 -9.83 14.38 0.77
C LEU A 99 -9.93 14.94 2.21
N ARG A 100 -8.86 15.52 2.73
CA ARG A 100 -8.85 16.02 4.12
C ARG A 100 -9.81 17.19 4.34
N ARG A 101 -10.04 18.03 3.32
CA ARG A 101 -11.04 19.11 3.34
C ARG A 101 -12.48 18.60 3.49
N SER A 102 -12.78 17.36 3.15
CA SER A 102 -14.11 16.77 3.35
C SER A 102 -14.46 16.51 4.82
N ASN A 103 -13.45 16.36 5.70
CA ASN A 103 -13.56 16.19 7.15
C ASN A 103 -14.48 15.04 7.61
N VAL A 104 -14.51 13.94 6.89
CA VAL A 104 -15.31 12.74 7.17
C VAL A 104 -14.51 11.69 7.97
N LEU A 105 -15.19 10.65 8.47
CA LEU A 105 -14.59 9.52 9.18
C LEU A 105 -14.20 8.37 8.25
N THR A 106 -15.01 8.11 7.22
CA THR A 106 -14.82 7.00 6.28
C THR A 106 -14.97 7.42 4.83
N GLY A 107 -14.44 6.57 3.92
CA GLY A 107 -14.66 6.77 2.48
C GLY A 107 -16.12 6.60 2.04
N ALA A 108 -16.89 5.80 2.78
CA ALA A 108 -18.32 5.65 2.53
C ALA A 108 -19.11 6.89 2.93
N GLU A 109 -18.76 7.52 4.05
CA GLU A 109 -19.33 8.81 4.46
C GLU A 109 -18.97 9.93 3.47
N TRP A 110 -17.76 9.90 2.90
CA TRP A 110 -17.32 10.84 1.86
C TRP A 110 -18.26 10.84 0.65
N ILE A 111 -18.80 9.67 0.27
CA ILE A 111 -19.74 9.53 -0.83
C ILE A 111 -20.99 10.41 -0.63
N LYS A 112 -21.50 10.51 0.59
CA LYS A 112 -22.64 11.38 0.89
C LYS A 112 -22.30 12.86 0.76
N THR A 113 -21.09 13.24 1.17
CA THR A 113 -20.59 14.62 1.00
C THR A 113 -20.56 15.02 -0.49
N ARG A 114 -20.28 14.05 -1.38
CA ARG A 114 -20.18 14.29 -2.83
C ARG A 114 -21.50 14.16 -3.58
N PHE A 115 -22.35 13.20 -3.23
CA PHE A 115 -23.56 12.86 -3.97
C PHE A 115 -24.88 13.17 -3.23
N GLY A 116 -24.81 13.69 -2.00
CA GLY A 116 -25.98 14.01 -1.18
C GLY A 116 -26.60 12.79 -0.49
N GLN A 117 -27.93 12.83 -0.29
CA GLN A 117 -28.66 11.79 0.47
C GLN A 117 -29.69 11.01 -0.38
N GLY A 118 -29.71 11.19 -1.68
CA GLY A 118 -30.64 10.51 -2.58
C GLY A 118 -30.36 9.00 -2.71
N ARG A 119 -31.23 8.32 -3.50
CA ARG A 119 -31.10 6.88 -3.79
C ARG A 119 -29.72 6.51 -4.32
N GLY A 120 -29.20 7.25 -5.29
CA GLY A 120 -27.88 7.01 -5.87
C GLY A 120 -26.76 7.13 -4.85
N ALA A 121 -26.83 8.12 -3.95
CA ALA A 121 -25.86 8.26 -2.86
C ALA A 121 -25.89 7.06 -1.89
N THR A 122 -27.08 6.52 -1.59
CA THR A 122 -27.24 5.33 -0.75
C THR A 122 -26.65 4.08 -1.44
N LEU A 123 -26.92 3.87 -2.72
CA LEU A 123 -26.36 2.78 -3.51
C LEU A 123 -24.82 2.87 -3.58
N SER A 124 -24.29 4.07 -3.86
CA SER A 124 -22.84 4.32 -3.88
C SER A 124 -22.19 4.08 -2.53
N HIS A 125 -22.81 4.53 -1.46
CA HIS A 125 -22.33 4.27 -0.10
C HIS A 125 -22.24 2.76 0.18
N THR A 126 -23.26 2.00 -0.22
CA THR A 126 -23.29 0.55 -0.03
C THR A 126 -22.19 -0.16 -0.82
N ILE A 127 -22.01 0.17 -2.10
CA ILE A 127 -20.96 -0.48 -2.92
C ILE A 127 -19.55 -0.15 -2.43
N VAL A 128 -19.31 1.05 -1.87
CA VAL A 128 -18.02 1.39 -1.24
C VAL A 128 -17.75 0.52 -0.01
N ILE A 129 -18.77 0.29 0.82
CA ILE A 129 -18.64 -0.60 1.99
C ILE A 129 -18.31 -2.02 1.54
N VAL A 130 -19.05 -2.55 0.56
CA VAL A 130 -18.82 -3.90 0.00
C VAL A 130 -17.40 -3.99 -0.54
N PHE A 131 -16.96 -3.04 -1.36
CA PHE A 131 -15.61 -3.01 -1.91
C PHE A 131 -14.54 -2.92 -0.81
N ALA A 132 -14.74 -2.06 0.20
CA ALA A 132 -13.82 -1.90 1.32
C ALA A 132 -13.67 -3.21 2.10
N LEU A 133 -14.78 -3.87 2.41
CA LEU A 133 -14.77 -5.16 3.13
C LEU A 133 -14.11 -6.27 2.31
N LEU A 134 -14.42 -6.39 1.00
CA LEU A 134 -13.77 -7.35 0.11
C LEU A 134 -12.26 -7.10 0.04
N SER A 135 -11.84 -5.83 -0.07
CA SER A 135 -10.42 -5.47 -0.07
C SER A 135 -9.74 -5.84 1.25
N VAL A 136 -10.38 -5.53 2.39
CA VAL A 136 -9.85 -5.88 3.72
C VAL A 136 -9.72 -7.40 3.88
N LEU A 137 -10.75 -8.17 3.52
CA LEU A 137 -10.71 -9.63 3.59
C LEU A 137 -9.57 -10.20 2.73
N GLY A 138 -9.41 -9.72 1.49
CA GLY A 138 -8.33 -10.12 0.60
C GLY A 138 -6.93 -9.82 1.18
N PHE A 139 -6.69 -8.60 1.65
CA PHE A 139 -5.40 -8.22 2.24
C PHE A 139 -5.09 -8.98 3.54
N LEU A 140 -6.08 -9.26 4.36
CA LEU A 140 -5.88 -10.06 5.58
C LEU A 140 -5.58 -11.52 5.24
N SER A 141 -6.26 -12.11 4.24
CA SER A 141 -5.98 -13.48 3.77
C SER A 141 -4.58 -13.60 3.18
N TYR A 142 -4.18 -12.61 2.36
CA TYR A 142 -2.81 -12.49 1.83
C TYR A 142 -1.78 -12.45 2.96
N GLY A 143 -1.98 -11.58 3.95
CA GLY A 143 -1.09 -11.45 5.09
C GLY A 143 -1.03 -12.73 5.94
N PHE A 144 -2.16 -13.40 6.15
CA PHE A 144 -2.27 -14.64 6.89
C PHE A 144 -1.43 -15.76 6.28
N ILE A 145 -1.54 -15.99 4.96
CA ILE A 145 -0.77 -17.02 4.26
C ILE A 145 0.70 -16.63 4.22
N GLY A 146 1.01 -15.36 3.92
CA GLY A 146 2.37 -14.86 3.81
C GLY A 146 3.17 -15.02 5.10
N ILE A 147 2.62 -14.62 6.24
CA ILE A 147 3.30 -14.79 7.54
C ILE A 147 3.46 -16.26 7.90
N GLY A 148 2.46 -17.11 7.58
CA GLY A 148 2.52 -18.52 7.84
C GLY A 148 3.68 -19.21 7.13
N LYS A 149 3.77 -19.04 5.81
CA LYS A 149 4.86 -19.59 4.97
C LYS A 149 6.24 -19.03 5.40
N PHE A 150 6.31 -17.75 5.75
CA PHE A 150 7.56 -17.13 6.19
C PHE A 150 8.05 -17.72 7.51
N MET A 151 7.17 -17.82 8.50
CA MET A 151 7.54 -18.29 9.85
C MET A 151 7.87 -19.77 9.92
N GLU A 152 7.29 -20.60 9.05
CA GLU A 152 7.62 -22.04 8.94
C GLU A 152 9.11 -22.28 8.67
N ILE A 153 9.77 -21.41 7.88
CA ILE A 153 11.18 -21.54 7.54
C ILE A 153 12.07 -21.28 8.77
N PHE A 154 11.68 -20.35 9.64
CA PHE A 154 12.46 -19.99 10.84
C PHE A 154 12.13 -20.82 12.07
N PHE A 155 10.93 -21.37 12.13
CA PHE A 155 10.46 -22.26 13.17
C PHE A 155 10.08 -23.63 12.54
N PRO A 156 11.08 -24.50 12.26
CA PRO A 156 10.82 -25.80 11.65
C PRO A 156 9.82 -26.62 12.47
N TRP A 157 8.84 -27.20 11.77
CA TRP A 157 7.73 -27.90 12.41
C TRP A 157 8.19 -29.07 13.31
N GLU A 158 9.30 -29.74 12.95
CA GLU A 158 9.88 -30.83 13.74
C GLU A 158 10.27 -30.41 15.17
N VAL A 159 10.57 -29.12 15.36
CA VAL A 159 10.90 -28.56 16.68
C VAL A 159 9.64 -28.11 17.41
N VAL A 160 8.71 -27.48 16.71
CA VAL A 160 7.51 -26.89 17.31
C VAL A 160 6.46 -27.97 17.62
N SER A 161 6.37 -29.01 16.80
CA SER A 161 5.43 -30.14 16.98
C SER A 161 5.58 -30.83 18.33
N GLN A 162 6.78 -30.80 18.93
CA GLN A 162 7.01 -31.40 20.26
C GLN A 162 6.25 -30.70 21.40
N TYR A 163 5.83 -29.43 21.16
CA TYR A 163 5.10 -28.59 22.12
C TYR A 163 3.63 -28.45 21.78
N VAL A 164 3.19 -28.98 20.63
CA VAL A 164 1.80 -28.89 20.16
C VAL A 164 1.12 -30.24 20.40
N PRO A 165 -0.01 -30.29 21.15
CA PRO A 165 -0.66 -31.55 21.52
C PRO A 165 -1.48 -32.19 20.38
N TRP A 166 -1.49 -31.56 19.19
CA TRP A 166 -2.26 -32.02 18.01
C TRP A 166 -1.31 -32.40 16.89
N ASP A 167 -1.64 -33.44 16.17
CA ASP A 167 -0.96 -33.80 14.92
C ASP A 167 -1.54 -32.98 13.78
N ILE A 168 -0.72 -32.05 13.23
CA ILE A 168 -1.11 -31.16 12.15
C ILE A 168 -0.48 -31.67 10.85
N PRO A 169 -1.28 -32.00 9.81
CA PRO A 169 -0.74 -32.34 8.50
C PRO A 169 0.18 -31.26 7.95
N VAL A 170 1.30 -31.63 7.34
CA VAL A 170 2.37 -30.72 6.88
C VAL A 170 1.81 -29.57 6.03
N GLN A 171 0.83 -29.82 5.18
CA GLN A 171 0.17 -28.80 4.36
C GLN A 171 -0.52 -27.68 5.15
N TYR A 172 -0.85 -27.89 6.43
CA TYR A 172 -1.50 -26.90 7.30
C TYR A 172 -0.55 -26.26 8.33
N VAL A 173 0.72 -26.62 8.33
CA VAL A 173 1.71 -26.03 9.22
C VAL A 173 1.84 -24.52 9.02
N PRO A 174 1.92 -23.98 7.78
CA PRO A 174 1.90 -22.54 7.56
C PRO A 174 0.65 -21.86 8.15
N HIS A 175 -0.50 -22.51 8.06
CA HIS A 175 -1.76 -21.98 8.60
C HIS A 175 -1.73 -21.90 10.13
N PHE A 176 -1.11 -22.86 10.81
CA PHE A 176 -0.91 -22.81 12.26
C PHE A 176 -0.10 -21.57 12.68
N TYR A 177 1.02 -21.30 12.04
CA TYR A 177 1.80 -20.09 12.29
C TYR A 177 1.02 -18.83 11.93
N GLY A 178 0.30 -18.84 10.82
CA GLY A 178 -0.57 -17.75 10.41
C GLY A 178 -1.60 -17.40 11.48
N ILE A 179 -2.32 -18.38 12.04
CA ILE A 179 -3.29 -18.19 13.13
C ILE A 179 -2.61 -17.57 14.36
N PHE A 180 -1.47 -18.08 14.77
CA PHE A 180 -0.76 -17.61 15.95
C PHE A 180 -0.38 -16.14 15.84
N PHE A 181 0.29 -15.74 14.76
CA PHE A 181 0.75 -14.36 14.59
C PHE A 181 -0.38 -13.37 14.29
N THR A 182 -1.42 -13.78 13.55
CA THR A 182 -2.58 -12.92 13.30
C THR A 182 -3.42 -12.73 14.57
N ALA A 183 -3.49 -13.72 15.45
CA ALA A 183 -4.18 -13.58 16.75
C ALA A 183 -3.48 -12.55 17.65
N ILE A 184 -2.14 -12.59 17.74
CA ILE A 184 -1.36 -11.57 18.47
C ILE A 184 -1.58 -10.18 17.89
N ALA A 185 -1.50 -10.04 16.56
CA ALA A 185 -1.71 -8.77 15.88
C ALA A 185 -3.12 -8.21 16.15
N THR A 186 -4.14 -9.04 16.07
CA THR A 186 -5.54 -8.65 16.34
C THR A 186 -5.71 -8.17 17.77
N PHE A 187 -5.13 -8.90 18.72
CA PHE A 187 -5.25 -8.57 20.15
C PHE A 187 -4.72 -7.17 20.48
N TYR A 188 -3.50 -6.82 20.04
CA TYR A 188 -2.96 -5.50 20.38
C TYR A 188 -3.68 -4.35 19.66
N VAL A 189 -4.16 -4.56 18.44
CA VAL A 189 -4.92 -3.55 17.68
C VAL A 189 -6.23 -3.20 18.37
N MET A 190 -6.95 -4.21 18.84
CA MET A 190 -8.20 -4.01 19.58
C MET A 190 -8.01 -3.14 20.82
N LEU A 191 -6.85 -3.22 21.49
CA LEU A 191 -6.59 -2.46 22.72
C LEU A 191 -6.40 -0.97 22.49
N GLY A 192 -5.62 -0.56 21.48
CA GLY A 192 -5.14 0.81 21.32
C GLY A 192 -5.63 1.57 20.09
N GLY A 193 -6.32 0.93 19.15
CA GLY A 193 -6.80 1.56 17.90
C GLY A 193 -5.69 2.28 17.13
N MET A 194 -6.04 3.35 16.41
CA MET A 194 -5.10 4.10 15.55
C MET A 194 -3.86 4.63 16.31
N LEU A 195 -4.02 5.07 17.55
CA LEU A 195 -2.89 5.59 18.32
C LEU A 195 -1.85 4.51 18.60
N SER A 196 -2.30 3.29 18.95
CA SER A 196 -1.41 2.14 19.15
C SER A 196 -0.66 1.80 17.87
N ILE A 197 -1.39 1.73 16.74
CA ILE A 197 -0.81 1.44 15.44
C ILE A 197 0.32 2.42 15.12
N VAL A 198 0.06 3.73 15.20
CA VAL A 198 1.06 4.76 14.84
C VAL A 198 2.31 4.68 15.73
N TRP A 199 2.16 4.47 17.03
CA TRP A 199 3.31 4.38 17.94
C TRP A 199 4.11 3.08 17.74
N THR A 200 3.44 1.95 17.52
CA THR A 200 4.14 0.70 17.19
C THR A 200 4.86 0.80 15.85
N ASP A 201 4.23 1.41 14.83
CA ASP A 201 4.81 1.62 13.52
C ASP A 201 6.11 2.45 13.56
N VAL A 202 6.19 3.45 14.45
CA VAL A 202 7.42 4.24 14.66
C VAL A 202 8.58 3.35 15.11
N VAL A 203 8.34 2.52 16.14
CA VAL A 203 9.37 1.59 16.66
C VAL A 203 9.76 0.59 15.58
N GLN A 204 8.79 0.04 14.91
CA GLN A 204 8.95 -0.96 13.85
C GLN A 204 9.79 -0.43 12.71
N PHE A 205 9.45 0.74 12.21
CA PHE A 205 10.15 1.34 11.07
C PHE A 205 11.61 1.67 11.38
N LEU A 206 11.90 2.10 12.61
CA LEU A 206 13.27 2.32 13.07
C LEU A 206 14.08 1.02 13.04
N ILE A 207 13.52 -0.08 13.54
CA ILE A 207 14.15 -1.41 13.50
C ILE A 207 14.45 -1.81 12.05
N MET A 208 13.46 -1.68 11.15
CA MET A 208 13.63 -2.03 9.74
C MET A 208 14.66 -1.16 9.02
N THR A 209 14.71 0.13 9.35
CA THR A 209 15.71 1.05 8.78
C THR A 209 17.13 0.62 9.17
N VAL A 210 17.36 0.34 10.46
CA VAL A 210 18.67 -0.12 10.94
C VAL A 210 19.04 -1.46 10.29
N ALA A 211 18.12 -2.42 10.29
CA ALA A 211 18.35 -3.72 9.67
C ALA A 211 18.68 -3.58 8.17
N GLY A 212 17.93 -2.74 7.44
CA GLY A 212 18.16 -2.51 6.01
C GLY A 212 19.54 -1.93 5.70
N VAL A 213 19.99 -0.95 6.48
CA VAL A 213 21.35 -0.37 6.34
C VAL A 213 22.41 -1.42 6.62
N VAL A 214 22.27 -2.19 7.70
CA VAL A 214 23.27 -3.22 8.06
C VAL A 214 23.33 -4.32 7.00
N ILE A 215 22.21 -4.78 6.47
CA ILE A 215 22.18 -5.77 5.38
C ILE A 215 22.85 -5.23 4.11
N ALA A 216 22.63 -3.96 3.77
CA ALA A 216 23.34 -3.33 2.64
C ALA A 216 24.86 -3.35 2.86
N ILE A 217 25.33 -3.01 4.06
CA ILE A 217 26.76 -3.05 4.43
C ILE A 217 27.32 -4.47 4.33
N ILE A 218 26.61 -5.48 4.86
CA ILE A 218 27.04 -6.88 4.77
C ILE A 218 27.15 -7.30 3.30
N GLY A 219 26.13 -7.06 2.47
CA GLY A 219 26.16 -7.38 1.06
C GLY A 219 27.32 -6.70 0.32
N MET A 220 27.53 -5.41 0.59
CA MET A 220 28.63 -4.64 0.00
C MET A 220 30.02 -5.16 0.42
N ASN A 221 30.17 -5.69 1.63
CA ASN A 221 31.44 -6.25 2.10
C ASN A 221 31.71 -7.64 1.53
N MET A 222 30.69 -8.43 1.26
CA MET A 222 30.83 -9.79 0.73
C MET A 222 30.96 -9.83 -0.79
N VAL A 223 30.42 -8.84 -1.51
CA VAL A 223 30.37 -8.83 -2.97
C VAL A 223 31.11 -7.63 -3.52
N THR A 224 32.09 -7.87 -4.38
CA THR A 224 32.82 -6.81 -5.11
C THR A 224 32.13 -6.47 -6.43
N PRO A 225 32.36 -5.28 -7.00
CA PRO A 225 31.82 -4.94 -8.32
C PRO A 225 32.25 -5.89 -9.44
N GLU A 226 33.47 -6.45 -9.33
CA GLU A 226 33.99 -7.45 -10.26
C GLU A 226 33.17 -8.75 -10.20
N MET A 227 32.85 -9.22 -9.00
CA MET A 227 31.99 -10.40 -8.79
C MET A 227 30.62 -10.22 -9.41
N ILE A 228 30.04 -9.01 -9.32
CA ILE A 228 28.76 -8.70 -9.94
C ILE A 228 28.90 -8.85 -11.46
N ARG A 229 29.83 -8.13 -12.09
CA ARG A 229 30.01 -8.14 -13.57
C ARG A 229 30.30 -9.53 -14.14
N GLU A 230 31.01 -10.38 -13.40
CA GLU A 230 31.29 -11.75 -13.82
C GLU A 230 30.06 -12.67 -13.74
N PHE A 231 29.15 -12.42 -12.81
CA PHE A 231 28.04 -13.34 -12.54
C PHE A 231 26.72 -12.89 -13.19
N VAL A 232 26.37 -11.60 -13.14
CA VAL A 232 25.09 -11.13 -13.67
C VAL A 232 25.12 -11.03 -15.21
N PRO A 233 23.98 -11.24 -15.89
CA PRO A 233 23.90 -11.05 -17.33
C PRO A 233 24.04 -9.60 -17.75
N ALA A 234 24.34 -9.38 -19.02
CA ALA A 234 24.36 -8.05 -19.62
C ALA A 234 23.02 -7.35 -19.41
N GLY A 235 23.05 -6.03 -19.18
CA GLY A 235 21.83 -5.24 -18.96
C GLY A 235 21.27 -5.28 -17.52
N TRP A 236 21.81 -6.11 -16.61
CA TRP A 236 21.34 -6.22 -15.23
C TRP A 236 21.53 -4.90 -14.43
N GLU A 237 22.64 -4.19 -14.63
CA GLU A 237 22.94 -2.91 -13.95
C GLU A 237 22.23 -1.70 -14.60
N SER A 238 21.47 -1.90 -15.67
CA SER A 238 20.78 -0.83 -16.40
C SER A 238 19.30 -0.74 -16.03
N PRO A 239 18.79 0.43 -15.61
CA PRO A 239 17.38 0.65 -15.41
C PRO A 239 16.59 0.83 -16.71
N PHE A 240 17.28 1.05 -17.81
CA PHE A 240 16.65 1.23 -19.12
C PHE A 240 16.16 -0.10 -19.70
N PHE A 241 15.08 -0.07 -20.43
CA PHE A 241 14.46 -1.25 -21.04
C PHE A 241 14.12 -0.98 -22.51
N GLY A 242 14.11 -2.07 -23.29
CA GLY A 242 13.62 -2.09 -24.68
C GLY A 242 12.20 -2.65 -24.77
N TRP A 243 11.77 -3.01 -25.96
CA TRP A 243 10.49 -3.70 -26.16
C TRP A 243 10.48 -5.09 -25.52
N THR A 244 11.62 -5.79 -25.58
CA THR A 244 11.83 -7.10 -24.97
C THR A 244 12.76 -6.97 -23.77
N LEU A 245 12.67 -7.94 -22.87
CA LEU A 245 13.61 -8.08 -21.77
C LEU A 245 14.95 -8.57 -22.34
N ASP A 246 16.02 -7.83 -22.08
CA ASP A 246 17.40 -8.08 -22.52
C ASP A 246 18.27 -8.67 -21.41
N ILE A 247 17.70 -9.53 -20.56
CA ILE A 247 18.38 -10.23 -19.47
C ILE A 247 18.26 -11.73 -19.73
N ASP A 248 19.39 -12.41 -19.90
CA ASP A 248 19.46 -13.84 -20.16
C ASP A 248 20.37 -14.54 -19.15
N TRP A 249 19.78 -15.43 -18.36
CA TRP A 249 20.48 -16.25 -17.38
C TRP A 249 20.80 -17.67 -17.87
N SER A 250 20.50 -18.01 -19.14
CA SER A 250 20.59 -19.38 -19.67
C SER A 250 21.96 -20.03 -19.48
N GLU A 251 23.04 -19.28 -19.65
CA GLU A 251 24.41 -19.79 -19.47
C GLU A 251 24.79 -20.07 -18.01
N ARG A 252 24.06 -19.47 -17.03
CA ARG A 252 24.42 -19.52 -15.60
C ARG A 252 23.38 -20.19 -14.74
N MET A 253 22.09 -19.96 -15.03
CA MET A 253 20.97 -20.42 -14.24
C MET A 253 19.76 -20.73 -15.12
N SER A 254 19.76 -21.88 -15.84
CA SER A 254 18.67 -22.29 -16.74
C SER A 254 17.30 -22.30 -16.07
N LEU A 255 17.22 -22.79 -14.82
CA LEU A 255 15.99 -22.80 -14.04
C LEU A 255 15.43 -21.40 -13.77
N LEU A 256 16.28 -20.40 -13.59
CA LEU A 256 15.83 -19.01 -13.46
C LEU A 256 15.28 -18.48 -14.79
N THR A 257 15.92 -18.83 -15.91
CA THR A 257 15.43 -18.48 -17.25
C THR A 257 14.07 -19.09 -17.53
N GLU A 258 13.86 -20.37 -17.19
CA GLU A 258 12.55 -21.04 -17.30
C GLU A 258 11.49 -20.31 -16.45
N ARG A 259 11.81 -20.00 -15.19
CA ARG A 259 10.89 -19.23 -14.30
C ARG A 259 10.55 -17.86 -14.88
N MET A 260 11.54 -17.13 -15.41
CA MET A 260 11.32 -15.80 -16.00
C MET A 260 10.48 -15.88 -17.29
N ALA A 261 10.54 -16.99 -18.04
CA ALA A 261 9.73 -17.19 -19.25
C ALA A 261 8.22 -17.31 -18.93
N ASP A 262 7.87 -17.85 -17.76
CA ASP A 262 6.49 -17.96 -17.28
C ASP A 262 5.93 -16.62 -16.74
N GLU A 263 6.80 -15.61 -16.56
CA GLU A 263 6.41 -14.32 -16.01
C GLU A 263 6.04 -13.32 -17.13
N PRO A 264 5.17 -12.33 -16.86
CA PRO A 264 4.64 -11.42 -17.89
C PRO A 264 5.62 -10.32 -18.32
N TYR A 265 6.93 -10.45 -18.02
CA TYR A 265 7.91 -9.37 -18.23
C TYR A 265 8.74 -9.52 -19.51
N SER A 266 8.57 -10.60 -20.29
CA SER A 266 9.30 -10.84 -21.53
C SER A 266 9.16 -9.70 -22.54
N LEU A 267 7.96 -9.10 -22.64
CA LEU A 267 7.68 -7.89 -23.41
C LEU A 267 7.77 -6.65 -22.51
N MET A 268 8.96 -6.35 -21.99
CA MET A 268 9.15 -5.34 -20.93
C MET A 268 8.59 -3.96 -21.29
N GLY A 269 8.75 -3.50 -22.53
CA GLY A 269 8.21 -2.21 -22.96
C GLY A 269 6.68 -2.17 -22.91
N VAL A 270 6.00 -3.22 -23.36
CA VAL A 270 4.54 -3.32 -23.31
C VAL A 270 4.07 -3.40 -21.85
N PHE A 271 4.74 -4.24 -21.05
CA PHE A 271 4.46 -4.38 -19.63
C PHE A 271 4.55 -3.04 -18.89
N VAL A 272 5.65 -2.28 -19.06
CA VAL A 272 5.84 -0.99 -18.38
C VAL A 272 4.82 0.04 -18.84
N MET A 273 4.50 0.10 -20.16
CA MET A 273 3.45 1.01 -20.66
C MET A 273 2.08 0.70 -20.04
N MET A 274 1.71 -0.57 -19.93
CA MET A 274 0.43 -0.97 -19.30
C MET A 274 0.42 -0.70 -17.80
N ALA A 275 1.51 -0.99 -17.09
CA ALA A 275 1.66 -0.69 -15.68
C ALA A 275 1.61 0.82 -15.41
N LEU A 276 2.26 1.63 -16.27
CA LEU A 276 2.22 3.09 -16.19
C LEU A 276 0.80 3.63 -16.40
N LEU A 277 0.12 3.18 -17.46
CA LEU A 277 -1.26 3.57 -17.76
C LEU A 277 -2.19 3.27 -16.59
N LYS A 278 -2.15 2.03 -16.09
CA LYS A 278 -2.93 1.61 -14.92
C LYS A 278 -2.55 2.41 -13.69
N GLY A 279 -1.24 2.57 -13.42
CA GLY A 279 -0.72 3.29 -12.26
C GLY A 279 -1.14 4.75 -12.21
N ILE A 280 -1.16 5.46 -13.35
CA ILE A 280 -1.63 6.85 -13.43
C ILE A 280 -3.12 6.93 -13.12
N PHE A 281 -3.96 6.14 -13.79
CA PHE A 281 -5.41 6.17 -13.55
C PHE A 281 -5.76 5.75 -12.12
N MET A 282 -5.10 4.72 -11.59
CA MET A 282 -5.28 4.28 -10.20
C MET A 282 -4.91 5.39 -9.21
N SER A 283 -3.82 6.10 -9.47
CA SER A 283 -3.37 7.21 -8.61
C SER A 283 -4.32 8.40 -8.67
N MET A 284 -4.90 8.70 -9.85
CA MET A 284 -5.94 9.73 -10.02
C MET A 284 -7.25 9.37 -9.31
N ALA A 285 -7.52 8.09 -9.07
CA ALA A 285 -8.70 7.62 -8.33
C ALA A 285 -8.66 8.03 -6.84
N GLY A 286 -7.50 8.37 -6.33
CA GLY A 286 -7.27 8.67 -4.92
C GLY A 286 -7.03 7.43 -4.07
N PRO A 287 -6.97 7.57 -2.73
CA PRO A 287 -6.70 6.44 -1.88
C PRO A 287 -7.87 5.46 -1.89
N ALA A 288 -7.56 4.17 -1.88
CA ALA A 288 -8.55 3.14 -1.68
C ALA A 288 -9.23 3.32 -0.29
N PRO A 289 -10.48 2.87 -0.13
CA PRO A 289 -11.19 2.94 1.14
C PRO A 289 -10.65 1.89 2.15
N ASN A 290 -9.40 2.04 2.53
CA ASN A 290 -8.64 1.20 3.47
C ASN A 290 -7.86 2.08 4.45
N TYR A 291 -6.77 1.55 5.03
CA TYR A 291 -5.92 2.25 5.99
C TYR A 291 -5.26 3.53 5.45
N ASP A 292 -4.94 3.61 4.17
CA ASP A 292 -4.37 4.83 3.56
C ASP A 292 -5.32 6.02 3.71
N MET A 293 -6.58 5.83 3.36
CA MET A 293 -7.60 6.87 3.51
C MET A 293 -7.76 7.29 4.97
N GLN A 294 -7.75 6.34 5.91
CA GLN A 294 -7.86 6.64 7.34
C GLN A 294 -6.68 7.48 7.84
N LYS A 295 -5.45 7.18 7.42
CA LYS A 295 -4.26 7.93 7.81
C LYS A 295 -4.29 9.37 7.29
N ILE A 296 -4.76 9.58 6.05
CA ILE A 296 -4.97 10.93 5.48
C ILE A 296 -6.00 11.72 6.29
N LEU A 297 -7.13 11.09 6.63
CA LEU A 297 -8.20 11.71 7.42
C LEU A 297 -7.78 11.99 8.86
N SER A 298 -6.77 11.29 9.38
CA SER A 298 -6.19 11.47 10.71
C SER A 298 -5.27 12.69 10.83
N CYS A 299 -4.82 13.29 9.71
CA CYS A 299 -3.96 14.47 9.70
C CYS A 299 -4.66 15.69 10.30
N LYS A 300 -3.89 16.59 10.93
CA LYS A 300 -4.42 17.81 11.55
C LYS A 300 -5.04 18.77 10.53
N SER A 301 -4.38 18.96 9.38
CA SER A 301 -4.79 19.90 8.35
C SER A 301 -4.63 19.31 6.93
N PRO A 302 -5.26 19.93 5.91
CA PRO A 302 -5.07 19.54 4.51
C PRO A 302 -3.61 19.59 4.05
N LYS A 303 -2.84 20.59 4.48
CA LYS A 303 -1.41 20.69 4.19
C LYS A 303 -0.63 19.55 4.84
N GLU A 304 -0.91 19.22 6.10
CA GLU A 304 -0.28 18.09 6.77
C GLU A 304 -0.58 16.75 6.07
N ALA A 305 -1.78 16.59 5.51
CA ALA A 305 -2.11 15.41 4.72
C ALA A 305 -1.26 15.30 3.44
N ALA A 306 -1.01 16.42 2.75
CA ALA A 306 -0.11 16.45 1.60
C ALA A 306 1.35 16.15 1.99
N LEU A 307 1.82 16.76 3.08
CA LEU A 307 3.18 16.52 3.60
C LEU A 307 3.37 15.07 4.07
N MET A 308 2.36 14.50 4.72
CA MET A 308 2.37 13.08 5.09
C MET A 308 2.57 12.19 3.86
N SER A 309 1.77 12.38 2.82
CA SER A 309 1.87 11.57 1.58
C SER A 309 3.23 11.73 0.91
N GLY A 310 3.77 12.95 0.82
CA GLY A 310 5.12 13.19 0.28
C GLY A 310 6.23 12.56 1.11
N SER A 311 6.11 12.60 2.44
CA SER A 311 7.10 12.03 3.35
C SER A 311 7.18 10.50 3.26
N VAL A 312 6.08 9.81 2.92
CA VAL A 312 6.07 8.35 2.75
C VAL A 312 7.10 7.90 1.72
N SER A 313 7.21 8.59 0.58
CA SER A 313 8.18 8.21 -0.46
C SER A 313 9.62 8.27 0.04
N VAL A 314 9.99 9.34 0.77
CA VAL A 314 11.35 9.49 1.32
C VAL A 314 11.63 8.44 2.40
N ILE A 315 10.69 8.30 3.32
CA ILE A 315 10.84 7.41 4.48
C ILE A 315 10.94 5.95 4.01
N LEU A 316 10.05 5.51 3.11
CA LEU A 316 9.95 4.13 2.68
C LEU A 316 11.07 3.70 1.74
N LEU A 317 11.31 4.46 0.67
CA LEU A 317 12.07 3.95 -0.48
C LEU A 317 13.56 3.79 -0.19
N ILE A 318 14.17 4.71 0.55
CA ILE A 318 15.60 4.66 0.81
C ILE A 318 15.98 3.41 1.63
N PRO A 319 15.47 3.18 2.86
CA PRO A 319 15.86 2.01 3.64
C PRO A 319 15.39 0.70 3.02
N ARG A 320 14.22 0.69 2.35
CA ARG A 320 13.70 -0.50 1.69
C ARG A 320 14.61 -0.98 0.55
N TYR A 321 15.04 -0.07 -0.32
CA TYR A 321 15.89 -0.46 -1.46
C TYR A 321 17.35 -0.67 -1.07
N LEU A 322 17.84 -0.07 0.03
CA LEU A 322 19.12 -0.50 0.65
C LEU A 322 19.06 -1.97 1.07
N MET A 323 18.00 -2.37 1.74
CA MET A 323 17.82 -3.76 2.19
C MET A 323 17.65 -4.73 1.01
N ILE A 324 16.78 -4.40 0.05
CA ILE A 324 16.50 -5.24 -1.11
C ILE A 324 17.77 -5.47 -1.93
N MET A 325 18.53 -4.42 -2.22
CA MET A 325 19.78 -4.54 -2.98
C MET A 325 20.88 -5.24 -2.18
N GLY A 326 20.93 -5.02 -0.86
CA GLY A 326 21.82 -5.78 0.03
C GLY A 326 21.57 -7.28 -0.07
N PHE A 327 20.31 -7.71 -0.01
CA PHE A 327 19.94 -9.12 -0.21
C PHE A 327 20.17 -9.60 -1.65
N ALA A 328 19.97 -8.77 -2.66
CA ALA A 328 20.28 -9.13 -4.04
C ALA A 328 21.79 -9.41 -4.22
N LEU A 329 22.67 -8.63 -3.59
CA LEU A 329 24.11 -8.93 -3.56
C LEU A 329 24.41 -10.24 -2.83
N LEU A 330 23.78 -10.47 -1.67
CA LEU A 330 23.95 -11.73 -0.94
C LEU A 330 23.44 -12.93 -1.77
N ALA A 331 22.39 -12.76 -2.58
CA ALA A 331 21.94 -13.78 -3.51
C ALA A 331 22.99 -14.07 -4.60
N ILE A 332 23.64 -13.04 -5.15
CA ILE A 332 24.76 -13.21 -6.09
C ILE A 332 25.88 -14.04 -5.43
N TYR A 333 26.26 -13.70 -4.20
CA TYR A 333 27.27 -14.47 -3.47
C TYR A 333 26.83 -15.93 -3.25
N PHE A 334 25.59 -16.13 -2.82
CA PHE A 334 25.01 -17.44 -2.55
C PHE A 334 25.05 -18.35 -3.78
N PHE A 335 24.62 -17.86 -4.92
CA PHE A 335 24.59 -18.66 -6.16
C PHE A 335 25.96 -18.81 -6.81
N LYS A 336 26.81 -17.78 -6.75
CA LYS A 336 28.16 -17.81 -7.37
C LYS A 336 29.18 -18.62 -6.58
N VAL A 337 29.19 -18.46 -5.25
CA VAL A 337 30.29 -18.96 -4.39
C VAL A 337 29.88 -20.20 -3.62
N ASP A 338 28.66 -20.22 -3.08
CA ASP A 338 28.24 -21.23 -2.10
C ASP A 338 27.41 -22.38 -2.72
N GLY A 339 27.31 -22.47 -4.04
CA GLY A 339 26.53 -23.53 -4.71
C GLY A 339 25.04 -23.47 -4.38
N GLY A 340 24.49 -22.27 -4.26
CA GLY A 340 23.10 -22.06 -3.84
C GLY A 340 22.05 -22.76 -4.70
N LEU A 341 22.34 -22.98 -6.00
CA LEU A 341 21.44 -23.68 -6.88
C LEU A 341 21.24 -25.14 -6.47
N GLU A 342 22.31 -25.84 -6.11
CA GLU A 342 22.24 -27.24 -5.64
C GLU A 342 21.50 -27.34 -4.30
N GLN A 343 21.70 -26.34 -3.42
CA GLN A 343 21.03 -26.30 -2.12
C GLN A 343 19.52 -26.04 -2.25
N MET A 344 19.09 -25.22 -3.22
CA MET A 344 17.67 -24.95 -3.47
C MET A 344 16.99 -26.10 -4.21
N THR A 345 17.63 -26.73 -5.19
CA THR A 345 17.06 -27.87 -5.95
C THR A 345 16.82 -29.11 -5.09
N ALA A 346 17.58 -29.27 -4.01
CA ALA A 346 17.38 -30.39 -3.08
C ALA A 346 16.08 -30.31 -2.26
N VAL A 347 15.44 -29.13 -2.16
CA VAL A 347 14.26 -28.92 -1.30
C VAL A 347 13.00 -28.55 -2.07
N HIS A 348 13.05 -27.77 -3.07
CA HIS A 348 12.13 -27.26 -4.11
C HIS A 348 12.68 -25.92 -4.59
N THR A 349 12.75 -25.75 -5.91
CA THR A 349 13.32 -24.52 -6.50
C THR A 349 12.28 -23.39 -6.51
N ASP A 350 12.05 -22.77 -5.36
CA ASP A 350 11.20 -21.59 -5.26
C ASP A 350 12.07 -20.35 -5.02
N PHE A 351 12.34 -19.58 -6.08
CA PHE A 351 13.14 -18.36 -6.02
C PHE A 351 12.51 -17.26 -5.15
N GLU A 352 11.22 -17.32 -4.84
CA GLU A 352 10.57 -16.40 -3.90
C GLU A 352 11.09 -16.60 -2.47
N THR A 353 11.62 -17.78 -2.15
CA THR A 353 12.20 -18.09 -0.84
C THR A 353 13.67 -17.71 -0.68
N ILE A 354 14.29 -17.04 -1.65
CA ILE A 354 15.68 -16.57 -1.58
C ILE A 354 15.93 -15.77 -0.28
N LEU A 355 15.05 -14.80 0.04
CA LEU A 355 15.23 -13.95 1.21
C LEU A 355 15.40 -14.71 2.53
N PRO A 356 14.50 -15.63 2.94
CA PRO A 356 14.69 -16.37 4.18
C PRO A 356 15.93 -17.25 4.18
N HIS A 357 16.34 -17.84 3.05
CA HIS A 357 17.59 -18.61 2.95
C HIS A 357 18.81 -17.73 3.19
N LEU A 358 18.85 -16.53 2.63
CA LEU A 358 19.95 -15.59 2.86
C LEU A 358 20.02 -15.11 4.31
N ILE A 359 18.87 -14.86 4.95
CA ILE A 359 18.83 -14.49 6.37
C ILE A 359 19.46 -15.60 7.22
N THR A 360 19.05 -16.83 7.02
CA THR A 360 19.56 -17.95 7.82
C THR A 360 21.05 -18.20 7.62
N LYS A 361 21.62 -17.87 6.48
CA LYS A 361 23.00 -18.20 6.11
C LYS A 361 24.00 -17.08 6.40
N TYR A 362 23.63 -15.83 6.14
CA TYR A 362 24.58 -14.71 6.15
C TYR A 362 24.33 -13.68 7.23
N VAL A 363 23.17 -13.70 7.88
CA VAL A 363 22.88 -12.70 8.91
C VAL A 363 23.35 -13.19 10.28
N PRO A 364 24.23 -12.45 10.97
CA PRO A 364 24.75 -12.85 12.28
C PRO A 364 23.64 -12.97 13.34
N VAL A 365 23.89 -13.83 14.34
CA VAL A 365 23.03 -13.97 15.53
C VAL A 365 22.84 -12.62 16.22
N GLY A 366 21.64 -12.34 16.70
CA GLY A 366 21.20 -11.07 17.25
C GLY A 366 20.70 -10.11 16.16
N LEU A 367 21.44 -9.94 15.07
CA LEU A 367 20.96 -9.18 13.91
C LEU A 367 19.85 -9.94 13.17
N ALA A 368 19.93 -11.27 13.09
CA ALA A 368 18.87 -12.10 12.55
C ALA A 368 17.57 -11.93 13.34
N GLY A 369 17.65 -11.98 14.68
CA GLY A 369 16.51 -11.72 15.55
C GLY A 369 15.92 -10.31 15.37
N LEU A 370 16.78 -9.29 15.24
CA LEU A 370 16.34 -7.91 14.99
C LEU A 370 15.66 -7.76 13.63
N LEU A 371 16.24 -8.35 12.58
CA LEU A 371 15.67 -8.34 11.23
C LEU A 371 14.32 -9.07 11.18
N LEU A 372 14.23 -10.25 11.80
CA LEU A 372 13.00 -11.02 11.89
C LEU A 372 11.93 -10.29 12.70
N ALA A 373 12.30 -9.67 13.82
CA ALA A 373 11.40 -8.79 14.57
C ALA A 373 10.93 -7.62 13.70
N GLY A 374 11.81 -7.03 12.90
CA GLY A 374 11.49 -5.98 11.95
C GLY A 374 10.54 -6.45 10.83
N LEU A 375 10.78 -7.60 10.21
CA LEU A 375 9.90 -8.17 9.18
C LEU A 375 8.54 -8.60 9.75
N LEU A 376 8.53 -9.26 10.92
CA LEU A 376 7.29 -9.56 11.65
C LEU A 376 6.51 -8.28 11.98
N SER A 377 7.21 -7.25 12.36
CA SER A 377 6.71 -5.92 12.61
C SER A 377 6.03 -5.31 11.37
N ALA A 378 6.67 -5.42 10.21
CA ALA A 378 6.13 -4.96 8.94
C ALA A 378 4.80 -5.67 8.60
N PHE A 379 4.76 -6.99 8.79
CA PHE A 379 3.51 -7.75 8.70
C PHE A 379 2.45 -7.22 9.68
N MET A 380 2.82 -7.09 10.96
CA MET A 380 1.89 -6.66 12.01
C MET A 380 1.36 -5.25 11.78
N SER A 381 2.17 -4.31 11.24
CA SER A 381 1.74 -2.96 10.88
C SER A 381 0.67 -2.96 9.78
N THR A 382 0.92 -3.68 8.68
CA THR A 382 0.00 -3.79 7.55
C THR A 382 -1.29 -4.49 7.98
N PHE A 383 -1.17 -5.61 8.67
CA PHE A 383 -2.29 -6.38 9.19
C PHE A 383 -3.14 -5.56 10.17
N ALA A 384 -2.49 -4.91 11.15
CA ALA A 384 -3.14 -4.07 12.15
C ALA A 384 -3.90 -2.90 11.54
N SER A 385 -3.28 -2.20 10.61
CA SER A 385 -3.90 -1.08 9.90
C SER A 385 -5.13 -1.54 9.11
N THR A 386 -5.05 -2.70 8.46
CA THR A 386 -6.13 -3.30 7.69
C THR A 386 -7.28 -3.77 8.58
N VAL A 387 -6.98 -4.44 9.69
CA VAL A 387 -7.99 -4.85 10.70
C VAL A 387 -8.70 -3.63 11.28
N ASN A 388 -8.00 -2.51 11.54
CA ASN A 388 -8.61 -1.30 12.09
C ASN A 388 -9.56 -0.60 11.10
N ALA A 389 -9.38 -0.80 9.80
CA ALA A 389 -10.25 -0.20 8.79
C ALA A 389 -11.65 -0.83 8.73
N ALA A 390 -11.79 -2.15 8.87
CA ALA A 390 -13.07 -2.84 8.76
C ALA A 390 -14.13 -2.40 9.77
N PRO A 391 -13.84 -2.29 11.08
CA PRO A 391 -14.81 -1.80 12.06
C PRO A 391 -15.30 -0.39 11.78
N ALA A 392 -14.46 0.49 11.20
CA ALA A 392 -14.89 1.83 10.84
C ALA A 392 -16.07 1.78 9.85
N TYR A 393 -15.98 0.94 8.83
CA TYR A 393 -17.08 0.76 7.86
C TYR A 393 -18.28 0.03 8.47
N VAL A 394 -18.07 -1.06 9.19
CA VAL A 394 -19.18 -1.87 9.72
C VAL A 394 -19.90 -1.14 10.87
N VAL A 395 -19.15 -0.55 11.81
CA VAL A 395 -19.77 0.10 12.98
C VAL A 395 -20.34 1.45 12.61
N ASN A 396 -19.58 2.31 11.93
CA ASN A 396 -20.05 3.66 11.58
C ASN A 396 -21.11 3.63 10.48
N ASP A 397 -20.88 2.87 9.40
CA ASP A 397 -21.69 2.97 8.20
C ASP A 397 -22.85 1.95 8.13
N ILE A 398 -22.79 0.86 8.94
CA ILE A 398 -23.89 -0.13 9.01
C ILE A 398 -24.55 -0.11 10.39
N TYR A 399 -23.80 -0.39 11.46
CA TYR A 399 -24.38 -0.59 12.80
C TYR A 399 -25.09 0.68 13.32
N LEU A 400 -24.38 1.81 13.33
CA LEU A 400 -24.94 3.09 13.80
C LEU A 400 -26.02 3.64 12.87
N LYS A 401 -25.98 3.32 11.58
CA LYS A 401 -26.95 3.86 10.62
C LYS A 401 -28.24 3.04 10.58
N TYR A 402 -28.18 1.73 10.66
CA TYR A 402 -29.31 0.84 10.40
C TYR A 402 -29.76 0.00 11.58
N ILE A 403 -28.87 -0.28 12.57
CA ILE A 403 -29.16 -1.21 13.67
C ILE A 403 -29.40 -0.46 14.97
N ASN A 404 -28.45 0.36 15.43
CA ASN A 404 -28.56 1.09 16.68
C ASN A 404 -27.97 2.51 16.61
N PRO A 405 -28.74 3.48 16.07
CA PRO A 405 -28.28 4.87 15.93
C PRO A 405 -27.94 5.59 17.24
N ARG A 406 -28.43 5.08 18.38
CA ARG A 406 -28.23 5.67 19.72
C ARG A 406 -27.24 4.88 20.57
N ALA A 407 -26.41 4.02 19.97
CA ALA A 407 -25.45 3.22 20.70
C ALA A 407 -24.45 4.10 21.48
N SER A 408 -24.23 3.76 22.74
CA SER A 408 -23.21 4.43 23.57
C SER A 408 -21.79 4.18 22.99
N VAL A 409 -20.85 5.09 23.28
CA VAL A 409 -19.45 4.94 22.85
C VAL A 409 -18.85 3.59 23.27
N ARG A 410 -19.19 3.11 24.48
CA ARG A 410 -18.74 1.78 24.94
C ARG A 410 -19.29 0.65 24.07
N THR A 411 -20.57 0.74 23.67
CA THR A 411 -21.20 -0.25 22.78
C THR A 411 -20.55 -0.21 21.39
N GLN A 412 -20.28 0.98 20.85
CA GLN A 412 -19.60 1.15 19.57
C GLN A 412 -18.20 0.53 19.58
N ILE A 413 -17.40 0.76 20.62
CA ILE A 413 -16.07 0.18 20.77
C ILE A 413 -16.14 -1.35 20.93
N ARG A 414 -17.10 -1.89 21.70
CA ARG A 414 -17.31 -3.34 21.80
C ARG A 414 -17.71 -3.97 20.45
N ALA A 415 -18.59 -3.30 19.72
CA ALA A 415 -18.96 -3.71 18.38
C ALA A 415 -17.74 -3.70 17.45
N SER A 416 -16.85 -2.70 17.57
CA SER A 416 -15.60 -2.63 16.81
C SER A 416 -14.68 -3.82 17.11
N TYR A 417 -14.55 -4.23 18.36
CA TYR A 417 -13.78 -5.41 18.75
C TYR A 417 -14.35 -6.69 18.12
N LEU A 418 -15.68 -6.86 18.18
CA LEU A 418 -16.35 -8.01 17.58
C LEU A 418 -16.13 -8.07 16.08
N VAL A 419 -16.29 -6.94 15.39
CA VAL A 419 -16.07 -6.85 13.93
C VAL A 419 -14.62 -7.15 13.57
N SER A 420 -13.64 -6.64 14.33
CA SER A 420 -12.22 -6.96 14.10
C SER A 420 -11.97 -8.47 14.18
N VAL A 421 -12.49 -9.14 15.20
CA VAL A 421 -12.35 -10.60 15.33
C VAL A 421 -13.04 -11.33 14.19
N LEU A 422 -14.29 -10.97 13.86
CA LEU A 422 -15.05 -11.61 12.78
C LEU A 422 -14.36 -11.50 11.42
N VAL A 423 -13.85 -10.33 11.09
CA VAL A 423 -13.16 -10.10 9.82
C VAL A 423 -11.86 -10.90 9.75
N VAL A 424 -11.11 -11.02 10.83
CA VAL A 424 -9.90 -11.87 10.87
C VAL A 424 -10.26 -13.34 10.75
N VAL A 425 -11.30 -13.82 11.44
CA VAL A 425 -11.75 -15.22 11.33
C VAL A 425 -12.18 -15.53 9.90
N ILE A 426 -13.00 -14.67 9.27
CA ILE A 426 -13.44 -14.86 7.89
C ILE A 426 -12.25 -14.89 6.94
N SER A 427 -11.30 -13.95 7.09
CA SER A 427 -10.09 -13.88 6.25
C SER A 427 -9.19 -15.11 6.43
N THR A 428 -9.08 -15.62 7.65
CA THR A 428 -8.35 -16.86 7.94
C THR A 428 -9.00 -18.04 7.25
N VAL A 429 -10.34 -18.20 7.37
CA VAL A 429 -11.09 -19.24 6.66
C VAL A 429 -10.91 -19.13 5.15
N MET A 430 -11.01 -17.92 4.59
CA MET A 430 -10.71 -17.71 3.16
C MET A 430 -9.29 -18.17 2.80
N GLY A 431 -8.31 -17.88 3.64
CA GLY A 431 -6.91 -18.28 3.45
C GLY A 431 -6.73 -19.80 3.33
N PHE A 432 -7.54 -20.63 3.99
CA PHE A 432 -7.48 -22.08 3.85
C PHE A 432 -7.89 -22.61 2.46
N PHE A 433 -8.67 -21.83 1.71
CA PHE A 433 -9.12 -22.22 0.36
C PHE A 433 -8.21 -21.67 -0.76
N LEU A 434 -7.21 -20.90 -0.43
CA LEU A 434 -6.31 -20.24 -1.39
C LEU A 434 -4.96 -20.95 -1.40
N LYS A 435 -4.49 -21.36 -2.58
CA LYS A 435 -3.27 -22.17 -2.71
C LYS A 435 -1.99 -21.34 -2.69
N ASP A 436 -2.02 -20.13 -3.34
CA ASP A 436 -0.84 -19.31 -3.56
C ASP A 436 -1.06 -17.84 -3.21
N ILE A 437 0.01 -17.20 -2.68
CA ILE A 437 0.04 -15.78 -2.36
C ILE A 437 -0.14 -14.94 -3.62
N ASN A 438 0.51 -15.34 -4.72
CA ASN A 438 0.45 -14.64 -6.00
C ASN A 438 -0.98 -14.63 -6.57
N GLU A 439 -1.75 -15.70 -6.41
CA GLU A 439 -3.14 -15.77 -6.86
C GLU A 439 -4.03 -14.69 -6.23
N ILE A 440 -3.95 -14.52 -4.91
CA ILE A 440 -4.70 -13.48 -4.19
C ILE A 440 -4.24 -12.10 -4.63
N PHE A 441 -2.94 -11.94 -4.73
CA PHE A 441 -2.31 -10.69 -5.14
C PHE A 441 -2.79 -10.25 -6.53
N GLN A 442 -2.72 -11.12 -7.52
CA GLN A 442 -3.17 -10.84 -8.89
C GLN A 442 -4.66 -10.51 -8.92
N TRP A 443 -5.49 -11.23 -8.15
CA TRP A 443 -6.91 -10.93 -8.09
C TRP A 443 -7.20 -9.55 -7.48
N ILE A 444 -6.57 -9.19 -6.35
CA ILE A 444 -6.75 -7.88 -5.73
C ILE A 444 -6.26 -6.77 -6.67
N VAL A 445 -5.01 -6.84 -7.08
CA VAL A 445 -4.35 -5.76 -7.82
C VAL A 445 -4.81 -5.69 -9.27
N GLY A 446 -4.91 -6.84 -9.95
CA GLY A 446 -5.30 -6.90 -11.36
C GLY A 446 -6.78 -6.64 -11.56
N ALA A 447 -7.61 -7.44 -10.91
CA ALA A 447 -9.04 -7.48 -11.15
C ALA A 447 -9.83 -6.49 -10.29
N LEU A 448 -9.75 -6.62 -8.95
CA LEU A 448 -10.58 -5.83 -8.05
C LEU A 448 -10.30 -4.32 -8.18
N PHE A 449 -9.03 -3.91 -8.18
CA PHE A 449 -8.67 -2.52 -8.40
C PHE A 449 -8.90 -2.05 -9.85
N GLY A 450 -8.82 -2.92 -10.86
CA GLY A 450 -9.16 -2.59 -12.24
C GLY A 450 -10.58 -2.05 -12.39
N GLY A 451 -11.55 -2.73 -11.78
CA GLY A 451 -12.96 -2.30 -11.76
C GLY A 451 -13.26 -1.06 -10.92
N TYR A 452 -12.40 -0.72 -9.96
CA TYR A 452 -12.54 0.42 -9.07
C TYR A 452 -12.20 1.76 -9.73
N ILE A 453 -11.31 1.79 -10.71
CA ILE A 453 -10.61 3.01 -11.15
C ILE A 453 -11.55 4.04 -11.77
N ALA A 454 -12.37 3.67 -12.76
CA ALA A 454 -13.13 4.63 -13.55
C ALA A 454 -14.08 5.48 -12.68
N ALA A 455 -14.86 4.84 -11.81
CA ALA A 455 -15.79 5.51 -10.90
C ALA A 455 -15.05 6.45 -9.93
N ASN A 456 -13.89 6.03 -9.44
CA ASN A 456 -13.13 6.79 -8.46
C ASN A 456 -12.32 7.94 -9.07
N VAL A 457 -11.96 7.89 -10.35
CA VAL A 457 -11.45 9.04 -11.09
C VAL A 457 -12.56 10.06 -11.34
N LEU A 458 -13.70 9.62 -11.87
CA LEU A 458 -14.79 10.51 -12.26
C LEU A 458 -15.42 11.25 -11.07
N LYS A 459 -15.49 10.64 -9.88
CA LYS A 459 -16.07 11.29 -8.68
C LYS A 459 -15.37 12.59 -8.29
N TRP A 460 -14.06 12.72 -8.58
CA TRP A 460 -13.27 13.90 -8.29
C TRP A 460 -13.36 14.96 -9.38
N HIS A 461 -13.38 14.52 -10.65
CA HIS A 461 -13.07 15.39 -11.78
C HIS A 461 -14.28 15.81 -12.61
N TRP A 462 -15.46 15.15 -12.46
CA TRP A 462 -16.63 15.42 -13.28
C TRP A 462 -17.88 15.77 -12.44
N TRP A 463 -18.33 17.02 -12.53
CA TRP A 463 -19.46 17.54 -11.75
C TRP A 463 -20.78 16.80 -11.98
N ARG A 464 -21.07 16.40 -13.25
CA ARG A 464 -22.32 15.72 -13.63
C ARG A 464 -22.40 14.30 -13.09
N PHE A 465 -21.24 13.70 -12.80
CA PHE A 465 -21.16 12.35 -12.26
C PHE A 465 -21.90 12.27 -10.93
N ASN A 466 -22.88 11.34 -10.86
CA ASN A 466 -23.79 11.17 -9.74
C ASN A 466 -23.63 9.81 -9.06
N GLY A 467 -24.43 9.57 -8.01
CA GLY A 467 -24.37 8.32 -7.25
C GLY A 467 -24.74 7.08 -8.06
N GLU A 468 -25.70 7.18 -8.98
CA GLU A 468 -26.08 6.06 -9.87
C GLU A 468 -24.90 5.68 -10.79
N GLY A 469 -24.24 6.67 -11.38
CA GLY A 469 -23.03 6.45 -12.19
C GLY A 469 -21.92 5.79 -11.41
N TYR A 470 -21.70 6.21 -10.16
CA TYR A 470 -20.72 5.60 -9.29
C TYR A 470 -21.07 4.13 -8.97
N PHE A 471 -22.32 3.87 -8.57
CA PHE A 471 -22.78 2.52 -8.25
C PHE A 471 -22.65 1.56 -9.44
N TRP A 472 -23.18 1.93 -10.61
CA TRP A 472 -23.13 1.07 -11.78
C TRP A 472 -21.72 0.88 -12.32
N GLY A 473 -20.88 1.93 -12.28
CA GLY A 473 -19.47 1.83 -12.66
C GLY A 473 -18.68 0.89 -11.77
N MET A 474 -18.84 1.00 -10.46
CA MET A 474 -18.21 0.08 -9.50
C MET A 474 -18.73 -1.34 -9.65
N THR A 475 -20.05 -1.52 -9.76
CA THR A 475 -20.66 -2.85 -9.86
C THR A 475 -20.25 -3.55 -11.15
N SER A 476 -20.34 -2.89 -12.30
CA SER A 476 -19.92 -3.48 -13.58
C SER A 476 -18.42 -3.83 -13.59
N GLY A 477 -17.58 -2.97 -13.01
CA GLY A 477 -16.15 -3.23 -12.90
C GLY A 477 -15.81 -4.40 -11.98
N VAL A 478 -16.45 -4.50 -10.81
CA VAL A 478 -16.25 -5.62 -9.87
C VAL A 478 -16.76 -6.93 -10.46
N VAL A 479 -17.94 -6.93 -11.09
CA VAL A 479 -18.48 -8.13 -11.76
C VAL A 479 -17.57 -8.58 -12.90
N ALA A 480 -17.09 -7.65 -13.74
CA ALA A 480 -16.15 -7.97 -14.81
C ALA A 480 -14.84 -8.55 -14.24
N ALA A 481 -14.34 -8.00 -13.13
CA ALA A 481 -13.15 -8.51 -12.45
C ALA A 481 -13.33 -9.95 -11.93
N ILE A 482 -14.51 -10.26 -11.38
CA ILE A 482 -14.83 -11.63 -10.92
C ILE A 482 -14.91 -12.58 -12.12
N VAL A 483 -15.60 -12.20 -13.20
CA VAL A 483 -15.69 -13.03 -14.42
C VAL A 483 -14.28 -13.29 -14.99
N MET A 484 -13.43 -12.28 -15.05
CA MET A 484 -12.06 -12.43 -15.54
C MET A 484 -11.23 -13.43 -14.74
N LYS A 485 -11.42 -13.55 -13.45
CA LYS A 485 -10.71 -14.53 -12.60
C LYS A 485 -10.91 -15.96 -13.10
N PHE A 486 -12.07 -16.27 -13.68
CA PHE A 486 -12.41 -17.61 -14.18
C PHE A 486 -12.16 -17.79 -15.69
N THR A 487 -11.90 -16.72 -16.43
CA THR A 487 -11.82 -16.75 -17.89
C THR A 487 -10.46 -16.37 -18.48
N VAL A 488 -9.62 -15.69 -17.71
CA VAL A 488 -8.32 -15.16 -18.17
C VAL A 488 -7.20 -15.70 -17.29
N PRO A 489 -6.11 -16.22 -17.89
CA PRO A 489 -4.91 -16.62 -17.14
C PRO A 489 -4.33 -15.46 -16.33
N ASP A 490 -3.81 -15.73 -15.13
CA ASP A 490 -3.29 -14.71 -14.21
C ASP A 490 -2.16 -13.86 -14.84
N SER A 491 -1.31 -14.47 -15.68
CA SER A 491 -0.24 -13.78 -16.44
C SER A 491 -0.74 -12.68 -17.38
N LEU A 492 -2.00 -12.74 -17.82
CA LEU A 492 -2.57 -11.79 -18.79
C LEU A 492 -3.47 -10.73 -18.14
N VAL A 493 -3.77 -10.82 -16.86
CA VAL A 493 -4.71 -9.91 -16.14
C VAL A 493 -4.35 -8.44 -16.33
N LEU A 494 -3.07 -8.08 -16.30
CA LEU A 494 -2.64 -6.70 -16.51
C LEU A 494 -3.02 -6.18 -17.89
N TYR A 495 -2.86 -7.01 -18.92
CA TYR A 495 -3.12 -6.62 -20.32
C TYR A 495 -4.62 -6.44 -20.62
N PHE A 496 -5.49 -7.05 -19.80
CA PHE A 496 -6.95 -6.84 -19.86
C PHE A 496 -7.42 -5.60 -19.08
N PHE A 497 -6.52 -4.88 -18.41
CA PHE A 497 -6.88 -3.65 -17.70
C PHE A 497 -7.68 -2.64 -18.53
N PRO A 498 -7.35 -2.34 -19.81
CA PRO A 498 -8.17 -1.42 -20.62
C PRO A 498 -9.61 -1.90 -20.82
N VAL A 499 -9.83 -3.20 -20.92
CA VAL A 499 -11.16 -3.80 -21.06
C VAL A 499 -11.96 -3.61 -19.77
N LEU A 500 -11.37 -3.94 -18.61
CA LEU A 500 -11.98 -3.73 -17.29
C LEU A 500 -12.32 -2.26 -17.06
N PHE A 501 -11.37 -1.38 -17.35
CA PHE A 501 -11.56 0.06 -17.23
C PHE A 501 -12.69 0.54 -18.16
N GLY A 502 -12.73 0.06 -19.42
CA GLY A 502 -13.78 0.37 -20.40
C GLY A 502 -15.16 -0.06 -19.92
N ILE A 503 -15.30 -1.29 -19.42
CA ILE A 503 -16.57 -1.81 -18.88
C ILE A 503 -17.05 -0.94 -17.70
N SER A 504 -16.16 -0.66 -16.75
CA SER A 504 -16.46 0.22 -15.61
C SER A 504 -16.83 1.64 -16.07
N LEU A 505 -16.12 2.20 -17.06
CA LEU A 505 -16.39 3.53 -17.61
C LEU A 505 -17.76 3.60 -18.30
N VAL A 506 -18.12 2.59 -19.08
CA VAL A 506 -19.45 2.48 -19.69
C VAL A 506 -20.53 2.43 -18.60
N GLY A 507 -20.35 1.61 -17.57
CA GLY A 507 -21.26 1.57 -16.42
C GLY A 507 -21.38 2.94 -15.73
N CYS A 508 -20.27 3.68 -15.57
CA CYS A 508 -20.25 5.04 -15.04
C CYS A 508 -21.10 6.00 -15.91
N ILE A 509 -20.91 5.98 -17.21
CA ILE A 509 -21.60 6.89 -18.17
C ILE A 509 -23.10 6.57 -18.20
N VAL A 510 -23.46 5.31 -18.43
CA VAL A 510 -24.86 4.87 -18.49
C VAL A 510 -25.57 5.20 -17.18
N GLY A 511 -25.01 4.83 -16.03
CA GLY A 511 -25.58 5.14 -14.73
C GLY A 511 -25.68 6.65 -14.45
N THR A 512 -24.74 7.46 -14.93
CA THR A 512 -24.78 8.92 -14.76
C THR A 512 -25.95 9.54 -15.53
N TYR A 513 -26.22 9.06 -16.74
CA TYR A 513 -27.31 9.62 -17.58
C TYR A 513 -28.67 8.99 -17.30
N SER A 514 -28.75 7.86 -16.59
CA SER A 514 -30.01 7.26 -16.15
C SER A 514 -30.68 7.99 -14.98
N ALA A 515 -29.99 8.94 -14.33
CA ALA A 515 -30.51 9.67 -13.19
C ALA A 515 -30.11 11.16 -13.23
N PRO A 516 -30.86 12.05 -12.52
CA PRO A 516 -30.48 13.45 -12.42
C PRO A 516 -29.13 13.64 -11.70
N PRO A 517 -28.45 14.79 -11.89
CA PRO A 517 -27.26 15.13 -11.10
C PRO A 517 -27.62 15.21 -9.62
N ALA A 518 -26.61 15.16 -8.76
CA ALA A 518 -26.78 15.49 -7.35
C ALA A 518 -27.35 16.90 -7.21
N ASP A 519 -28.06 17.16 -6.11
CA ASP A 519 -28.68 18.45 -5.86
C ASP A 519 -27.65 19.59 -5.88
N GLU A 520 -28.11 20.76 -6.32
CA GLU A 520 -27.28 21.93 -6.53
C GLU A 520 -26.55 22.35 -5.25
N GLU A 521 -27.26 22.30 -4.12
CA GLU A 521 -26.69 22.71 -2.84
C GLU A 521 -25.54 21.80 -2.42
N THR A 522 -25.69 20.47 -2.55
CA THR A 522 -24.62 19.49 -2.31
C THR A 522 -23.41 19.74 -3.22
N LEU A 523 -23.65 19.97 -4.52
CA LEU A 523 -22.57 20.22 -5.48
C LEU A 523 -21.82 21.52 -5.18
N VAL A 524 -22.53 22.60 -4.87
CA VAL A 524 -21.94 23.91 -4.53
C VAL A 524 -21.14 23.80 -3.22
N ASN A 525 -21.71 23.19 -2.18
CA ASN A 525 -21.04 22.99 -0.90
C ASN A 525 -19.80 22.12 -1.03
N PHE A 526 -19.86 21.02 -1.80
CA PHE A 526 -18.71 20.20 -2.11
C PHE A 526 -17.62 20.99 -2.84
N TYR A 527 -18.00 21.78 -3.86
CA TYR A 527 -17.04 22.59 -4.61
C TYR A 527 -16.36 23.64 -3.73
N ILE A 528 -17.09 24.33 -2.86
CA ILE A 528 -16.51 25.35 -1.95
C ILE A 528 -15.51 24.73 -0.99
N ARG A 529 -15.83 23.57 -0.41
CA ARG A 529 -14.94 22.88 0.56
C ARG A 529 -13.72 22.26 -0.11
N VAL A 530 -13.92 21.47 -1.17
CA VAL A 530 -12.86 20.67 -1.80
C VAL A 530 -12.09 21.46 -2.85
N ARG A 531 -12.78 22.29 -3.63
CA ARG A 531 -12.25 23.08 -4.74
C ARG A 531 -11.49 22.24 -5.78
N PRO A 532 -12.12 21.20 -6.34
CA PRO A 532 -11.46 20.37 -7.33
C PRO A 532 -11.34 21.10 -8.67
N TRP A 533 -10.27 20.76 -9.43
CA TRP A 533 -10.20 21.11 -10.85
C TRP A 533 -10.80 19.99 -11.71
N GLY A 534 -10.94 20.24 -13.01
CA GLY A 534 -11.56 19.33 -13.97
C GLY A 534 -12.84 19.92 -14.58
N TRP A 535 -13.81 19.08 -14.86
CA TRP A 535 -15.08 19.46 -15.47
C TRP A 535 -16.08 20.01 -14.44
N TRP A 536 -15.66 21.05 -13.69
CA TRP A 536 -16.47 21.67 -12.64
C TRP A 536 -16.97 23.07 -13.00
N LYS A 537 -16.76 23.55 -14.24
CA LYS A 537 -17.09 24.92 -14.67
C LYS A 537 -18.52 25.36 -14.31
N PRO A 538 -19.60 24.57 -14.54
CA PRO A 538 -20.97 25.01 -14.22
C PRO A 538 -21.21 25.21 -12.73
N VAL A 539 -20.70 24.29 -11.88
CA VAL A 539 -20.84 24.37 -10.42
C VAL A 539 -19.96 25.47 -9.83
N ALA A 540 -18.75 25.63 -10.36
CA ALA A 540 -17.84 26.70 -9.97
C ALA A 540 -18.46 28.10 -10.21
N ALA A 541 -19.16 28.29 -11.33
CA ALA A 541 -19.86 29.55 -11.62
C ALA A 541 -20.95 29.87 -10.58
N LYS A 542 -21.73 28.85 -10.18
CA LYS A 542 -22.76 28.98 -9.14
C LYS A 542 -22.16 29.24 -7.75
N ALA A 543 -21.04 28.55 -7.42
CA ALA A 543 -20.33 28.77 -6.17
C ALA A 543 -19.78 30.22 -6.06
N VAL A 544 -19.23 30.76 -7.14
CA VAL A 544 -18.75 32.16 -7.21
C VAL A 544 -19.91 33.15 -7.12
N ALA A 545 -21.05 32.88 -7.77
CA ALA A 545 -22.24 33.72 -7.67
C ALA A 545 -22.80 33.79 -6.23
N ARG A 546 -22.76 32.66 -5.49
CA ARG A 546 -23.23 32.60 -4.10
C ARG A 546 -22.22 33.20 -3.11
N TYR A 547 -20.93 33.01 -3.36
CA TYR A 547 -19.83 33.50 -2.54
C TYR A 547 -18.75 34.11 -3.44
N PRO A 548 -18.79 35.43 -3.69
CA PRO A 548 -17.86 36.11 -4.61
C PRO A 548 -16.36 35.97 -4.23
N GLN A 549 -16.07 35.61 -2.96
CA GLN A 549 -14.72 35.39 -2.48
C GLN A 549 -14.13 34.03 -2.96
N VAL A 550 -14.99 33.09 -3.38
CA VAL A 550 -14.55 31.78 -3.88
C VAL A 550 -14.04 31.94 -5.32
N THR A 551 -12.77 31.58 -5.54
CA THR A 551 -12.17 31.58 -6.87
C THR A 551 -12.21 30.20 -7.50
N ARG A 552 -12.33 30.13 -8.83
CA ARG A 552 -12.26 28.84 -9.55
C ARG A 552 -10.84 28.28 -9.48
N ASN A 553 -10.72 26.98 -9.17
CA ASN A 553 -9.44 26.27 -9.23
C ASN A 553 -8.97 26.11 -10.70
N ARG A 554 -7.81 26.65 -11.04
CA ARG A 554 -7.17 26.57 -12.37
C ARG A 554 -5.80 25.90 -12.32
N HIS A 555 -5.48 25.19 -11.25
CA HIS A 555 -4.13 24.67 -10.98
C HIS A 555 -3.80 23.36 -11.69
N PHE A 556 -4.69 22.81 -12.55
CA PHE A 556 -4.48 21.55 -13.24
C PHE A 556 -3.09 21.41 -13.89
N LYS A 557 -2.65 22.41 -14.67
CA LYS A 557 -1.36 22.34 -15.36
C LYS A 557 -0.19 22.29 -14.38
N ARG A 558 -0.24 23.10 -13.33
CA ARG A 558 0.78 23.12 -12.27
C ARG A 558 0.80 21.77 -11.53
N ASP A 559 -0.36 21.25 -11.17
CA ASP A 559 -0.47 20.00 -10.41
C ASP A 559 0.01 18.83 -11.24
N MET A 560 -0.33 18.74 -12.53
CA MET A 560 0.19 17.68 -13.41
C MET A 560 1.70 17.82 -13.68
N PHE A 561 2.24 19.03 -13.78
CA PHE A 561 3.68 19.26 -13.82
C PHE A 561 4.35 18.75 -12.54
N ASN A 562 3.80 19.08 -11.37
CA ASN A 562 4.33 18.59 -10.10
C ASN A 562 4.21 17.08 -9.94
N VAL A 563 3.15 16.45 -10.48
CA VAL A 563 3.03 14.99 -10.53
C VAL A 563 4.14 14.39 -11.38
N ALA A 564 4.39 14.91 -12.58
CA ALA A 564 5.46 14.41 -13.45
C ALA A 564 6.85 14.52 -12.79
N ILE A 565 7.18 15.70 -12.23
CA ILE A 565 8.42 15.89 -11.47
C ILE A 565 8.47 14.98 -10.23
N GLY A 566 7.35 14.82 -9.53
CA GLY A 566 7.25 13.95 -8.36
C GLY A 566 7.49 12.47 -8.68
N ILE A 567 7.02 11.98 -9.84
CA ILE A 567 7.30 10.61 -10.30
C ILE A 567 8.80 10.43 -10.56
N VAL A 568 9.44 11.37 -11.25
CA VAL A 568 10.90 11.33 -11.46
C VAL A 568 11.64 11.38 -10.13
N TRP A 569 11.23 12.26 -9.21
CA TRP A 569 11.77 12.35 -7.86
C TRP A 569 11.65 11.03 -7.09
N GLN A 570 10.50 10.37 -7.16
CA GLN A 570 10.28 9.06 -6.53
C GLN A 570 11.16 7.96 -7.14
N CYS A 571 11.34 7.95 -8.48
CA CYS A 571 12.28 7.04 -9.15
C CYS A 571 13.71 7.26 -8.66
N CYS A 572 14.14 8.53 -8.49
CA CYS A 572 15.47 8.82 -7.95
C CYS A 572 15.65 8.31 -6.51
N LEU A 573 14.62 8.43 -5.66
CA LEU A 573 14.65 7.87 -4.29
C LEU A 573 14.83 6.35 -4.27
N THR A 574 14.41 5.65 -5.31
CA THR A 574 14.58 4.20 -5.48
C THR A 574 15.96 3.86 -6.06
N ILE A 575 16.38 4.55 -7.11
CA ILE A 575 17.61 4.24 -7.86
C ILE A 575 18.86 4.62 -7.06
N VAL A 576 18.84 5.71 -6.28
CA VAL A 576 20.00 6.15 -5.49
C VAL A 576 20.51 5.06 -4.54
N PRO A 577 19.69 4.43 -3.67
CA PRO A 577 20.16 3.33 -2.84
C PRO A 577 20.60 2.10 -3.66
N MET A 578 19.99 1.84 -4.83
CA MET A 578 20.41 0.74 -5.70
C MET A 578 21.84 0.94 -6.21
N TYR A 579 22.14 2.11 -6.81
CA TYR A 579 23.50 2.44 -7.26
C TYR A 579 24.51 2.53 -6.12
N LEU A 580 24.09 3.01 -4.95
CA LEU A 580 24.96 3.07 -3.78
C LEU A 580 25.45 1.66 -3.39
N VAL A 581 24.53 0.69 -3.32
CA VAL A 581 24.83 -0.69 -2.88
C VAL A 581 25.69 -1.43 -3.92
N VAL A 582 25.39 -1.26 -5.22
CA VAL A 582 26.17 -1.87 -6.31
C VAL A 582 27.49 -1.13 -6.58
N ARG A 583 27.70 0.05 -5.96
CA ARG A 583 28.86 0.94 -6.17
C ARG A 583 28.99 1.48 -7.60
N GLY A 584 27.86 1.70 -8.25
CA GLY A 584 27.78 2.28 -9.57
C GLY A 584 27.95 3.81 -9.55
N THR A 585 29.19 4.31 -9.47
CA THR A 585 29.51 5.72 -9.18
C THR A 585 28.89 6.71 -10.16
N GLY A 586 28.94 6.42 -11.47
CA GLY A 586 28.37 7.28 -12.51
C GLY A 586 26.84 7.43 -12.38
N GLY A 587 26.13 6.30 -12.23
CA GLY A 587 24.69 6.26 -12.02
C GLY A 587 24.27 6.90 -10.70
N LEU A 588 25.06 6.71 -9.64
CA LEU A 588 24.83 7.32 -8.34
C LEU A 588 24.89 8.86 -8.42
N ILE A 589 25.95 9.42 -9.01
CA ILE A 589 26.11 10.87 -9.15
C ILE A 589 24.95 11.44 -9.97
N ALA A 590 24.64 10.84 -11.12
CA ALA A 590 23.57 11.31 -11.99
C ALA A 590 22.20 11.29 -11.27
N SER A 591 21.89 10.19 -10.57
CA SER A 591 20.61 10.05 -9.84
C SER A 591 20.51 10.99 -8.64
N VAL A 592 21.60 11.22 -7.90
CA VAL A 592 21.64 12.20 -6.79
C VAL A 592 21.46 13.62 -7.32
N LEU A 593 22.13 14.00 -8.39
CA LEU A 593 21.95 15.33 -9.01
C LEU A 593 20.50 15.53 -9.45
N LEU A 594 19.91 14.54 -10.11
CA LEU A 594 18.51 14.60 -10.54
C LEU A 594 17.54 14.67 -9.34
N LEU A 595 17.83 13.95 -8.25
CA LEU A 595 17.08 14.01 -7.00
C LEU A 595 17.12 15.42 -6.39
N VAL A 596 18.28 16.06 -6.36
CA VAL A 596 18.44 17.43 -5.86
C VAL A 596 17.65 18.41 -6.72
N VAL A 597 17.80 18.33 -8.05
CA VAL A 597 17.09 19.23 -8.98
C VAL A 597 15.58 19.09 -8.81
N THR A 598 15.05 17.85 -8.84
CA THR A 598 13.61 17.61 -8.68
C THR A 598 13.09 18.06 -7.31
N THR A 599 13.86 17.88 -6.24
CA THR A 599 13.53 18.39 -4.90
C THR A 599 13.44 19.92 -4.87
N VAL A 600 14.40 20.61 -5.50
CA VAL A 600 14.40 22.08 -5.58
C VAL A 600 13.19 22.55 -6.40
N VAL A 601 12.89 21.93 -7.53
CA VAL A 601 11.71 22.27 -8.35
C VAL A 601 10.43 22.10 -7.51
N LEU A 602 10.22 20.96 -6.86
CA LEU A 602 9.05 20.69 -6.02
C LEU A 602 8.94 21.68 -4.84
N LYS A 603 10.06 22.14 -4.26
CA LYS A 603 10.05 23.17 -3.21
C LYS A 603 9.41 24.46 -3.70
N TYR A 604 9.69 24.90 -4.93
CA TYR A 604 9.18 26.18 -5.48
C TYR A 604 7.81 26.05 -6.13
N THR A 605 7.53 24.94 -6.83
CA THR A 605 6.31 24.79 -7.62
C THR A 605 5.17 24.12 -6.87
N TRP A 606 5.48 23.33 -5.82
CA TRP A 606 4.50 22.64 -5.01
C TRP A 606 4.47 23.12 -3.55
N TYR A 607 5.58 23.02 -2.79
CA TYR A 607 5.57 23.27 -1.35
C TYR A 607 5.24 24.70 -0.96
N ARG A 608 5.87 25.70 -1.60
CA ARG A 608 5.59 27.12 -1.32
C ARG A 608 4.15 27.49 -1.67
N PRO A 609 3.61 27.15 -2.86
CA PRO A 609 2.19 27.33 -3.16
C PRO A 609 1.25 26.64 -2.16
N LEU A 610 1.54 25.40 -1.75
CA LEU A 610 0.75 24.66 -0.75
C LEU A 610 0.62 25.46 0.57
N CYS A 611 1.74 26.00 1.07
CA CYS A 611 1.73 26.80 2.31
C CYS A 611 0.92 28.09 2.19
N ARG A 612 0.90 28.74 1.01
CA ARG A 612 0.10 29.94 0.75
C ARG A 612 -1.38 29.60 0.63
N GLU A 613 -1.69 28.59 -0.16
CA GLU A 613 -3.07 28.16 -0.41
C GLU A 613 -3.77 27.63 0.85
N GLU A 614 -3.05 27.06 1.81
CA GLU A 614 -3.61 26.67 3.12
C GLU A 614 -4.11 27.91 3.88
N LYS A 615 -3.29 28.96 3.98
CA LYS A 615 -3.67 30.21 4.66
C LYS A 615 -4.87 30.88 3.99
N GLU A 616 -4.84 30.98 2.66
CA GLU A 616 -5.94 31.56 1.86
C GLU A 616 -7.24 30.74 2.05
N TYR A 617 -7.14 29.42 2.16
CA TYR A 617 -8.28 28.54 2.39
C TYR A 617 -8.87 28.74 3.79
N ASP A 618 -8.06 28.79 4.82
CA ASP A 618 -8.51 28.96 6.22
C ASP A 618 -9.18 30.34 6.41
N GLU A 619 -8.62 31.40 5.79
CA GLU A 619 -9.23 32.73 5.81
C GLU A 619 -10.56 32.74 5.05
N LEU A 620 -10.66 32.05 3.92
CA LEU A 620 -11.90 31.94 3.15
C LEU A 620 -12.98 31.23 3.97
N MET A 621 -12.67 30.08 4.58
CA MET A 621 -13.64 29.30 5.38
C MET A 621 -14.16 30.11 6.56
N LYS A 622 -13.31 30.88 7.24
CA LYS A 622 -13.71 31.82 8.30
C LYS A 622 -14.66 32.90 7.80
N ARG A 623 -14.36 33.51 6.64
CA ARG A 623 -15.18 34.59 6.07
C ARG A 623 -16.57 34.14 5.62
N ILE A 624 -16.71 32.90 5.17
CA ILE A 624 -18.00 32.35 4.71
C ILE A 624 -18.75 31.55 5.80
N GLY A 625 -18.18 31.46 7.02
CA GLY A 625 -18.81 30.76 8.15
C GLY A 625 -18.91 29.25 7.99
N MET A 626 -18.00 28.62 7.25
CA MET A 626 -17.97 27.17 6.97
C MET A 626 -16.82 26.44 7.71
N ASN A 627 -16.47 26.85 8.91
CA ASN A 627 -15.39 26.23 9.70
C ASN A 627 -15.68 24.79 10.13
#